data_fd54ac8036240013b1a8cb4f2d9b9ac8
#
_entry.id   fd54ac8036240013b1a8cb4f2d9b9ac8
#
_cell.length_a   1.000
_cell.length_b   1.000
_cell.length_c   1.000
_cell.angle_alpha   90.00
_cell.angle_beta   90.00
_cell.angle_gamma   90.00
#
_symmetry.space_group_name_H-M   'P 1'
#
loop_
_entity.id
_entity.type
_entity.pdbx_description
1 polymer ?
#
loop_
_entity_poly.entity_id
_entity_poly.type
_entity_poly.pdbx_seq_one_letter_code
_entity_poly.pdbx_strand_id
1 'polypeptide(L)'
;MVIGGDAKKFFQIGVKLHPLEKEELVEFLKRNIDVFAWDACDAPRIDPAFICHHLNVNPSITPKKQSPQRPSREHTDAIREKVMKLEHAGAIKEVFYPEWLANTVVVKKKNRKWQVCVDFTGLNKACSKDSFPIPWIDQLVDATTGHPRMSFLDAF
;
A
#
# COMPACT_ATOMS: atom_id res chain seq x y z
N MET A 1 14.81 17.36 2.97
CA MET A 1 14.35 18.56 2.23
C MET A 1 12.85 18.62 2.29
N VAL A 2 12.27 19.70 2.82
CA VAL A 2 10.83 19.95 2.87
C VAL A 2 10.42 20.68 1.58
N ILE A 3 9.21 20.37 1.07
CA ILE A 3 8.73 20.88 -0.21
C ILE A 3 7.58 21.86 0.06
N GLY A 4 7.66 23.06 -0.50
CA GLY A 4 6.54 24.01 -0.52
C GLY A 4 5.98 24.44 0.85
N GLY A 5 6.79 24.34 1.94
CA GLY A 5 6.37 24.72 3.29
C GLY A 5 5.48 23.72 4.02
N ASP A 6 5.08 22.62 3.39
CA ASP A 6 4.33 21.54 4.05
C ASP A 6 5.28 20.53 4.69
N ALA A 7 5.27 20.46 6.03
CA ALA A 7 6.12 19.54 6.80
C ALA A 7 5.85 18.05 6.53
N LYS A 8 4.72 17.71 5.89
CA LYS A 8 4.37 16.34 5.53
C LYS A 8 4.97 15.91 4.20
N LYS A 9 5.35 16.88 3.34
CA LYS A 9 5.93 16.63 2.02
C LYS A 9 7.44 16.83 2.08
N PHE A 10 8.20 15.74 2.18
CA PHE A 10 9.64 15.83 2.29
C PHE A 10 10.35 14.65 1.63
N PHE A 11 11.51 14.91 1.07
CA PHE A 11 12.45 13.87 0.64
C PHE A 11 13.57 13.70 1.67
N GLN A 12 13.97 12.45 1.90
CA GLN A 12 15.17 12.12 2.66
C GLN A 12 16.34 11.93 1.68
N ILE A 13 17.36 12.72 1.81
CA ILE A 13 18.53 12.70 0.94
C ILE A 13 19.75 12.31 1.76
N GLY A 14 20.59 11.44 1.22
CA GLY A 14 21.81 10.97 1.87
C GLY A 14 22.75 12.12 2.24
N VAL A 15 23.28 12.06 3.46
CA VAL A 15 24.19 13.12 3.99
C VAL A 15 25.55 13.10 3.29
N LYS A 16 26.00 11.92 2.83
CA LYS A 16 27.32 11.70 2.23
C LYS A 16 27.39 11.99 0.72
N LEU A 17 26.33 12.53 0.11
CA LEU A 17 26.38 12.96 -1.29
C LEU A 17 27.32 14.14 -1.47
N HIS A 18 28.07 14.13 -2.58
CA HIS A 18 28.88 15.29 -2.96
C HIS A 18 27.98 16.52 -3.15
N PRO A 19 28.42 17.75 -2.76
CA PRO A 19 27.59 18.94 -2.82
C PRO A 19 26.92 19.18 -4.17
N LEU A 20 27.68 19.08 -5.27
CA LEU A 20 27.12 19.24 -6.62
C LEU A 20 26.05 18.22 -6.96
N GLU A 21 26.28 16.95 -6.67
CA GLU A 21 25.30 15.88 -6.91
C GLU A 21 24.04 16.07 -6.06
N LYS A 22 24.20 16.58 -4.85
CA LYS A 22 23.08 16.89 -3.98
C LYS A 22 22.24 18.03 -4.54
N GLU A 23 22.86 19.07 -5.08
CA GLU A 23 22.16 20.18 -5.72
C GLU A 23 21.41 19.72 -6.96
N GLU A 24 22.05 18.96 -7.85
CA GLU A 24 21.43 18.40 -9.05
C GLU A 24 20.22 17.48 -8.70
N LEU A 25 20.40 16.61 -7.69
CA LEU A 25 19.31 15.75 -7.22
C LEU A 25 18.15 16.57 -6.65
N VAL A 26 18.44 17.60 -5.85
CA VAL A 26 17.40 18.47 -5.27
C VAL A 26 16.64 19.21 -6.37
N GLU A 27 17.36 19.70 -7.39
CA GLU A 27 16.75 20.39 -8.51
C GLU A 27 15.88 19.43 -9.34
N PHE A 28 16.37 18.24 -9.62
CA PHE A 28 15.62 17.18 -10.30
C PHE A 28 14.34 16.84 -9.55
N LEU A 29 14.39 16.60 -8.24
CA LEU A 29 13.23 16.28 -7.42
C LEU A 29 12.21 17.43 -7.37
N LYS A 30 12.68 18.69 -7.37
CA LYS A 30 11.80 19.86 -7.43
C LYS A 30 11.08 20.00 -8.76
N ARG A 31 11.76 19.68 -9.86
CA ARG A 31 11.15 19.75 -11.21
C ARG A 31 10.08 18.67 -11.44
N ASN A 32 10.23 17.53 -10.76
CA ASN A 32 9.36 16.36 -10.94
C ASN A 32 8.51 16.06 -9.71
N ILE A 33 8.10 17.09 -8.98
CA ILE A 33 7.37 16.94 -7.72
C ILE A 33 5.97 16.35 -7.92
N ASP A 34 5.41 16.57 -9.08
CA ASP A 34 4.08 16.16 -9.53
C ASP A 34 3.98 14.64 -9.79
N VAL A 35 5.11 13.95 -9.98
CA VAL A 35 5.11 12.49 -10.14
C VAL A 35 5.05 11.73 -8.81
N PHE A 36 5.16 12.43 -7.67
CA PHE A 36 5.12 11.81 -6.35
C PHE A 36 3.75 11.97 -5.71
N ALA A 37 3.17 10.85 -5.27
CA ALA A 37 1.96 10.85 -4.45
C ALA A 37 2.32 11.04 -2.96
N TRP A 38 1.77 12.06 -2.33
CA TRP A 38 1.99 12.40 -0.92
C TRP A 38 0.86 11.93 -0.03
N ASP A 39 -0.32 11.75 -0.62
CA ASP A 39 -1.51 11.20 0.02
C ASP A 39 -2.16 10.18 -0.94
N ALA A 40 -3.00 9.31 -0.40
CA ALA A 40 -3.77 8.35 -1.20
C ALA A 40 -4.65 9.02 -2.27
N CYS A 41 -5.02 10.28 -2.08
CA CYS A 41 -5.77 11.06 -3.06
C CYS A 41 -4.90 11.60 -4.22
N ASP A 42 -3.59 11.69 -4.02
CA ASP A 42 -2.66 12.16 -5.06
C ASP A 42 -2.30 11.03 -6.06
N ALA A 43 -2.51 9.76 -5.68
CA ALA A 43 -2.25 8.62 -6.55
C ALA A 43 -3.37 8.51 -7.61
N PRO A 44 -3.09 8.76 -8.90
CA PRO A 44 -4.10 8.61 -9.93
C PRO A 44 -4.52 7.15 -10.00
N ARG A 45 -5.82 6.92 -10.07
CA ARG A 45 -6.32 5.57 -10.29
C ARG A 45 -6.06 5.18 -11.74
N ILE A 46 -5.59 3.96 -11.91
CA ILE A 46 -5.56 3.35 -13.24
C ILE A 46 -7.02 3.11 -13.66
N ASP A 47 -7.38 3.57 -14.85
CA ASP A 47 -8.69 3.32 -15.40
C ASP A 47 -8.91 1.80 -15.50
N PRO A 48 -9.96 1.24 -14.87
CA PRO A 48 -10.25 -0.19 -14.96
C PRO A 48 -10.46 -0.69 -16.39
N ALA A 49 -10.81 0.20 -17.32
CA ALA A 49 -10.92 -0.14 -18.74
C ALA A 49 -9.54 -0.35 -19.40
N PHE A 50 -8.48 0.26 -18.85
CA PHE A 50 -7.12 0.08 -19.33
C PHE A 50 -6.49 -1.21 -18.77
N ILE A 51 -6.54 -1.41 -17.46
CA ILE A 51 -6.07 -2.63 -16.80
C ILE A 51 -6.82 -2.85 -15.49
N CYS A 52 -7.27 -4.08 -15.29
CA CYS A 52 -7.88 -4.51 -14.04
C CYS A 52 -7.31 -5.86 -13.63
N HIS A 53 -6.88 -5.98 -12.38
CA HIS A 53 -6.46 -7.26 -11.84
C HIS A 53 -7.68 -8.11 -11.52
N HIS A 54 -7.77 -9.28 -12.15
CA HIS A 54 -8.79 -10.27 -11.86
C HIS A 54 -8.24 -11.35 -10.96
N LEU A 55 -8.90 -11.58 -9.82
CA LEU A 55 -8.56 -12.69 -8.95
C LEU A 55 -8.92 -14.01 -9.63
N ASN A 56 -7.97 -14.94 -9.66
CA ASN A 56 -8.19 -16.27 -10.21
C ASN A 56 -8.89 -17.17 -9.19
N VAL A 57 -10.15 -16.86 -8.92
CA VAL A 57 -10.98 -17.62 -7.99
C VAL A 57 -11.50 -18.88 -8.67
N ASN A 58 -11.28 -20.06 -8.06
CA ASN A 58 -11.81 -21.31 -8.56
C ASN A 58 -13.34 -21.31 -8.47
N PRO A 59 -14.08 -21.39 -9.60
CA PRO A 59 -15.53 -21.30 -9.61
C PRO A 59 -16.22 -22.50 -8.93
N SER A 60 -15.50 -23.60 -8.72
CA SER A 60 -16.03 -24.78 -8.01
C SER A 60 -16.04 -24.62 -6.49
N ILE A 61 -15.41 -23.55 -5.97
CA ILE A 61 -15.37 -23.29 -4.53
C ILE A 61 -16.51 -22.35 -4.15
N THR A 62 -17.38 -22.80 -3.27
CA THR A 62 -18.49 -21.98 -2.76
C THR A 62 -17.96 -20.77 -2.00
N PRO A 63 -18.43 -19.55 -2.33
CA PRO A 63 -18.08 -18.34 -1.60
C PRO A 63 -18.35 -18.46 -0.11
N LYS A 64 -17.44 -17.94 0.71
CA LYS A 64 -17.57 -17.98 2.17
C LYS A 64 -17.86 -16.61 2.74
N LYS A 65 -18.84 -16.57 3.63
CA LYS A 65 -19.13 -15.40 4.47
C LYS A 65 -18.67 -15.74 5.89
N GLN A 66 -17.65 -15.05 6.37
CA GLN A 66 -17.21 -15.21 7.76
C GLN A 66 -18.27 -14.67 8.70
N SER A 67 -18.50 -15.37 9.81
CA SER A 67 -19.40 -14.89 10.86
C SER A 67 -18.91 -13.56 11.42
N PRO A 68 -19.79 -12.57 11.63
CA PRO A 68 -19.39 -11.26 12.16
C PRO A 68 -18.69 -11.39 13.51
N GLN A 69 -17.54 -10.77 13.66
CA GLN A 69 -16.87 -10.61 14.93
C GLN A 69 -17.26 -9.27 15.56
N ARG A 70 -17.41 -9.23 16.87
CA ARG A 70 -17.67 -7.99 17.61
C ARG A 70 -16.35 -7.39 18.08
N PRO A 71 -15.84 -6.36 17.39
CA PRO A 71 -14.62 -5.68 17.81
C PRO A 71 -14.88 -4.86 19.08
N SER A 72 -13.82 -4.55 19.82
CA SER A 72 -13.90 -3.58 20.91
C SER A 72 -14.24 -2.17 20.36
N ARG A 73 -14.63 -1.26 21.25
CA ARG A 73 -14.95 0.12 20.84
C ARG A 73 -13.78 0.81 20.14
N GLU A 74 -12.57 0.69 20.71
CA GLU A 74 -11.35 1.26 20.10
C GLU A 74 -11.07 0.69 18.71
N HIS A 75 -11.27 -0.61 18.52
CA HIS A 75 -11.10 -1.25 17.21
C HIS A 75 -12.16 -0.79 16.21
N THR A 76 -13.40 -0.60 16.66
CA THR A 76 -14.48 -0.10 15.81
C THR A 76 -14.18 1.31 15.32
N ASP A 77 -13.68 2.19 16.19
CA ASP A 77 -13.32 3.55 15.82
C ASP A 77 -12.16 3.57 14.81
N ALA A 78 -11.13 2.73 15.02
CA ALA A 78 -10.01 2.59 14.10
C ALA A 78 -10.45 2.05 12.71
N ILE A 79 -11.36 1.08 12.69
CA ILE A 79 -11.93 0.53 11.45
C ILE A 79 -12.70 1.61 10.71
N ARG A 80 -13.58 2.35 11.42
CA ARG A 80 -14.39 3.42 10.84
C ARG A 80 -13.52 4.50 10.21
N GLU A 81 -12.52 5.00 10.93
CA GLU A 81 -11.59 6.00 10.42
C GLU A 81 -10.90 5.51 9.13
N LYS A 82 -10.41 4.26 9.13
CA LYS A 82 -9.75 3.69 7.95
C LYS A 82 -10.68 3.53 6.77
N VAL A 83 -11.91 3.05 6.99
CA VAL A 83 -12.93 2.87 5.95
C VAL A 83 -13.29 4.22 5.34
N MET A 84 -13.60 5.22 6.15
CA MET A 84 -13.92 6.57 5.67
C MET A 84 -12.77 7.16 4.84
N LYS A 85 -11.52 6.96 5.26
CA LYS A 85 -10.35 7.42 4.51
C LYS A 85 -10.24 6.73 3.14
N LEU A 86 -10.44 5.42 3.09
CA LEU A 86 -10.38 4.64 1.84
C LEU A 86 -11.54 4.96 0.90
N GLU A 87 -12.73 5.17 1.46
CA GLU A 87 -13.92 5.56 0.70
C GLU A 87 -13.76 6.97 0.11
N HIS A 88 -13.28 7.92 0.91
CA HIS A 88 -12.98 9.28 0.46
C HIS A 88 -11.91 9.30 -0.65
N ALA A 89 -10.87 8.49 -0.51
CA ALA A 89 -9.88 8.26 -1.56
C ALA A 89 -10.47 7.44 -2.72
N GLY A 90 -11.72 6.92 -2.55
CA GLY A 90 -12.46 6.04 -3.46
C GLY A 90 -11.71 4.75 -3.79
N ALA A 91 -10.78 4.32 -2.95
CA ALA A 91 -10.12 3.02 -3.05
C ALA A 91 -11.08 1.85 -2.81
N ILE A 92 -12.17 2.12 -2.11
CA ILE A 92 -13.26 1.15 -1.85
C ILE A 92 -14.61 1.77 -2.16
N LYS A 93 -15.59 0.93 -2.38
CA LYS A 93 -17.00 1.32 -2.56
C LYS A 93 -17.91 0.37 -1.78
N GLU A 94 -19.09 0.85 -1.41
CA GLU A 94 -20.13 0.03 -0.83
C GLU A 94 -20.67 -0.98 -1.86
N VAL A 95 -20.90 -2.21 -1.42
CA VAL A 95 -21.46 -3.29 -2.24
C VAL A 95 -22.58 -3.96 -1.48
N PHE A 96 -23.76 -4.10 -2.13
CA PHE A 96 -24.88 -4.82 -1.57
C PHE A 96 -24.80 -6.32 -1.90
N TYR A 97 -25.12 -7.16 -0.92
CA TYR A 97 -25.20 -8.63 -1.04
C TYR A 97 -23.92 -9.29 -1.59
N PRO A 98 -22.74 -9.00 -0.99
CA PRO A 98 -21.50 -9.62 -1.46
C PRO A 98 -21.55 -11.14 -1.27
N GLU A 99 -20.94 -11.86 -2.20
CA GLU A 99 -20.79 -13.31 -2.12
C GLU A 99 -19.72 -13.70 -1.09
N TRP A 100 -18.60 -12.97 -1.08
CA TRP A 100 -17.51 -13.14 -0.13
C TRP A 100 -17.58 -12.09 0.97
N LEU A 101 -17.48 -12.55 2.22
CA LEU A 101 -17.34 -11.64 3.37
C LEU A 101 -16.16 -12.06 4.23
N ALA A 102 -15.32 -11.09 4.55
CA ALA A 102 -14.15 -11.25 5.40
C ALA A 102 -14.20 -10.28 6.58
N ASN A 103 -13.76 -10.75 7.74
CA ASN A 103 -13.64 -9.91 8.93
C ASN A 103 -12.42 -8.99 8.84
N THR A 104 -12.51 -7.85 9.49
CA THR A 104 -11.37 -6.98 9.73
C THR A 104 -10.62 -7.42 10.97
N VAL A 105 -9.28 -7.38 10.90
CA VAL A 105 -8.36 -7.64 12.01
C VAL A 105 -7.60 -6.38 12.33
N VAL A 106 -7.62 -5.96 13.58
CA VAL A 106 -6.97 -4.72 14.03
C VAL A 106 -5.75 -5.06 14.86
N VAL A 107 -4.58 -4.58 14.44
CA VAL A 107 -3.29 -4.83 15.09
C VAL A 107 -2.64 -3.51 15.51
N LYS A 108 -2.10 -3.46 16.71
CA LYS A 108 -1.36 -2.30 17.20
C LYS A 108 0.09 -2.37 16.75
N LYS A 109 0.55 -1.38 15.98
CA LYS A 109 1.95 -1.28 15.55
C LYS A 109 2.86 -0.85 16.70
N LYS A 110 4.18 -1.04 16.56
CA LYS A 110 5.19 -0.57 17.52
C LYS A 110 5.10 0.95 17.81
N ASN A 111 4.69 1.73 16.82
CA ASN A 111 4.46 3.18 16.95
C ASN A 111 3.10 3.55 17.58
N ARG A 112 2.42 2.58 18.21
CA ARG A 112 1.09 2.71 18.85
C ARG A 112 -0.07 3.03 17.92
N LYS A 113 0.13 3.15 16.62
CA LYS A 113 -0.95 3.34 15.64
C LYS A 113 -1.65 2.00 15.36
N TRP A 114 -2.95 2.06 15.12
CA TRP A 114 -3.74 0.91 14.70
C TRP A 114 -3.52 0.62 13.21
N GLN A 115 -3.36 -0.64 12.89
CA GLN A 115 -3.39 -1.15 11.52
C GLN A 115 -4.63 -2.00 11.36
N VAL A 116 -5.47 -1.64 10.41
CA VAL A 116 -6.64 -2.41 10.02
C VAL A 116 -6.26 -3.29 8.83
N CYS A 117 -6.45 -4.58 8.98
CA CYS A 117 -6.23 -5.60 7.95
C CYS A 117 -7.54 -6.30 7.64
N VAL A 118 -7.60 -7.03 6.54
CA VAL A 118 -8.74 -7.87 6.16
C VAL A 118 -8.28 -9.32 6.15
N ASP A 119 -9.06 -10.22 6.73
CA ASP A 119 -8.78 -11.65 6.77
C ASP A 119 -9.21 -12.34 5.46
N PHE A 120 -8.32 -12.36 4.49
CA PHE A 120 -8.55 -13.03 3.21
C PHE A 120 -8.32 -14.54 3.22
N THR A 121 -8.20 -15.19 4.37
CA THR A 121 -7.91 -16.64 4.46
C THR A 121 -8.89 -17.48 3.64
N GLY A 122 -10.18 -17.15 3.69
CA GLY A 122 -11.21 -17.85 2.91
C GLY A 122 -11.04 -17.67 1.40
N LEU A 123 -10.82 -16.46 0.96
CA LEU A 123 -10.61 -16.10 -0.45
C LEU A 123 -9.28 -16.66 -0.99
N ASN A 124 -8.20 -16.56 -0.22
CA ASN A 124 -6.90 -17.09 -0.61
C ASN A 124 -6.89 -18.62 -0.80
N LYS A 125 -7.76 -19.35 -0.09
CA LYS A 125 -7.95 -20.79 -0.30
C LYS A 125 -8.68 -21.11 -1.60
N ALA A 126 -9.45 -20.17 -2.10
CA ALA A 126 -10.20 -20.32 -3.35
C ALA A 126 -9.41 -19.82 -4.59
N CYS A 127 -8.37 -19.04 -4.39
CA CYS A 127 -7.49 -18.59 -5.45
C CYS A 127 -6.33 -19.56 -5.63
N SER A 128 -5.98 -19.86 -6.89
CA SER A 128 -4.73 -20.54 -7.17
C SER A 128 -3.56 -19.67 -6.73
N LYS A 129 -2.50 -20.31 -6.24
CA LYS A 129 -1.27 -19.57 -5.91
C LYS A 129 -0.68 -18.96 -7.17
N ASP A 130 -0.14 -17.76 -7.03
CA ASP A 130 0.65 -17.14 -8.08
C ASP A 130 1.84 -18.05 -8.44
N SER A 131 2.05 -18.22 -9.73
CA SER A 131 3.17 -19.02 -10.25
C SER A 131 4.51 -18.28 -10.22
N PHE A 132 4.49 -16.96 -9.95
CA PHE A 132 5.72 -16.18 -9.82
C PHE A 132 6.37 -16.42 -8.45
N PRO A 133 7.60 -16.98 -8.43
CA PRO A 133 8.31 -17.14 -7.18
C PRO A 133 8.67 -15.75 -6.60
N ILE A 134 8.54 -15.62 -5.30
CA ILE A 134 9.08 -14.43 -4.60
C ILE A 134 10.60 -14.44 -4.80
N PRO A 135 11.22 -13.32 -5.23
CA PRO A 135 12.67 -13.24 -5.35
C PRO A 135 13.36 -13.62 -4.05
N TRP A 136 14.44 -14.38 -4.13
CA TRP A 136 15.23 -14.74 -2.96
C TRP A 136 15.89 -13.49 -2.40
N ILE A 137 15.78 -13.29 -1.09
CA ILE A 137 16.32 -12.10 -0.40
C ILE A 137 17.82 -11.97 -0.68
N ASP A 138 18.56 -13.09 -0.65
CA ASP A 138 20.00 -13.10 -0.92
C ASP A 138 20.32 -12.60 -2.34
N GLN A 139 19.54 -12.97 -3.35
CA GLN A 139 19.70 -12.47 -4.71
C GLN A 139 19.43 -10.96 -4.82
N LEU A 140 18.45 -10.44 -4.04
CA LEU A 140 18.18 -9.01 -3.98
C LEU A 140 19.33 -8.25 -3.31
N VAL A 141 19.89 -8.82 -2.24
CA VAL A 141 21.07 -8.25 -1.55
C VAL A 141 22.28 -8.27 -2.48
N ASP A 142 22.54 -9.37 -3.16
CA ASP A 142 23.66 -9.49 -4.11
C ASP A 142 23.52 -8.51 -5.28
N ALA A 143 22.30 -8.31 -5.77
CA ALA A 143 22.03 -7.32 -6.83
C ALA A 143 22.31 -5.87 -6.41
N THR A 144 22.31 -5.57 -5.10
CA THR A 144 22.69 -4.23 -4.59
C THR A 144 24.17 -4.09 -4.31
N THR A 145 24.94 -5.20 -4.32
CA THR A 145 26.38 -5.20 -4.03
C THR A 145 27.14 -4.49 -5.15
N GLY A 146 28.10 -3.67 -4.78
CA GLY A 146 28.93 -2.91 -5.74
C GLY A 146 28.31 -1.59 -6.21
N HIS A 147 27.06 -1.31 -5.85
CA HIS A 147 26.44 -0.02 -6.13
C HIS A 147 26.70 0.97 -4.98
N PRO A 148 27.40 2.10 -5.24
CA PRO A 148 27.72 3.08 -4.19
C PRO A 148 26.51 3.87 -3.71
N ARG A 149 25.37 3.76 -4.42
CA ARG A 149 24.15 4.51 -4.14
C ARG A 149 22.92 3.65 -4.35
N MET A 150 21.91 3.89 -3.52
CA MET A 150 20.59 3.25 -3.61
C MET A 150 19.52 4.30 -3.45
N SER A 151 18.44 4.15 -4.22
CA SER A 151 17.17 4.87 -4.01
C SER A 151 16.12 3.89 -3.52
N PHE A 152 15.31 4.34 -2.56
CA PHE A 152 14.17 3.57 -2.05
C PHE A 152 12.89 4.24 -2.56
N LEU A 153 12.17 3.53 -3.40
CA LEU A 153 10.88 3.95 -3.92
C LEU A 153 9.82 3.01 -3.38
N ASP A 154 8.78 3.57 -2.79
CA ASP A 154 7.60 2.81 -2.38
C ASP A 154 6.50 3.10 -3.41
N ALA A 155 5.98 2.05 -4.04
CA ALA A 155 4.89 2.15 -5.00
C ALA A 155 3.55 1.94 -4.28
N PHE A 156 2.61 2.83 -4.54
CA PHE A 156 1.24 2.71 -4.04
C PHE A 156 0.44 1.71 -4.86
#